data_854351b40c4e3dfb0fa78080f5481d5e
#
_entry.id   854351b40c4e3dfb0fa78080f5481d5e
#
_cell.length_a   1.000
_cell.length_b   1.000
_cell.length_c   1.000
_cell.angle_alpha   90.00
_cell.angle_beta   90.00
_cell.angle_gamma   90.00
#
_symmetry.space_group_name_H-M   'P 1'
#
loop_
_entity.id
_entity.type
_entity.pdbx_description
1 polymer ?
#
loop_
_entity_poly.entity_id
_entity_poly.type
_entity_poly.pdbx_seq_one_letter_code
_entity_poly.pdbx_strand_id
1 'polypeptide(L)'
;IALCNVDERIWPTIDFGHLHCRGLGAIKSKQDYADILDRLENGIGTERAKTMHVHFSRIEYTKGGEKMHHTFADTQYGPEFMPLAELVAERDYSPVFICESKGTMAEDAKAMKDMYFSAAKALLK
;
A
#
# COMPACT_ATOMS: atom_id res chain seq x y z
N ILE A 1 5.27 -9.97 10.02
CA ILE A 1 6.31 -10.97 9.65
C ILE A 1 6.38 -12.09 10.69
N ALA A 2 6.56 -11.77 11.95
CA ALA A 2 6.74 -12.79 13.01
C ALA A 2 5.58 -13.79 13.06
N LEU A 3 4.32 -13.31 13.00
CA LEU A 3 3.15 -14.19 13.00
C LEU A 3 3.08 -15.07 11.74
N CYS A 4 3.44 -14.52 10.59
CA CYS A 4 3.46 -15.27 9.33
C CYS A 4 4.47 -16.42 9.36
N ASN A 5 5.53 -16.29 10.14
CA ASN A 5 6.55 -17.31 10.28
C ASN A 5 6.19 -18.41 11.30
N VAL A 6 5.08 -18.23 12.04
CA VAL A 6 4.56 -19.29 12.93
C VAL A 6 3.90 -20.40 12.12
N ASP A 7 3.18 -20.05 11.04
CA ASP A 7 2.47 -21.01 10.21
C ASP A 7 2.34 -20.46 8.79
N GLU A 8 2.59 -21.31 7.80
CA GLU A 8 2.54 -20.93 6.38
C GLU A 8 1.15 -20.49 5.91
N ARG A 9 0.10 -20.83 6.64
CA ARG A 9 -1.28 -20.43 6.34
C ARG A 9 -1.61 -19.01 6.78
N ILE A 10 -0.71 -18.37 7.55
CA ILE A 10 -0.90 -16.99 8.00
C ILE A 10 -0.36 -16.05 6.92
N TRP A 11 -1.26 -15.24 6.36
CA TRP A 11 -0.92 -14.28 5.30
C TRP A 11 -0.92 -12.85 5.84
N PRO A 12 -0.03 -11.98 5.32
CA PRO A 12 0.07 -10.62 5.83
C PRO A 12 -1.06 -9.73 5.31
N THR A 13 -1.44 -8.77 6.12
CA THR A 13 -2.17 -7.59 5.69
C THR A 13 -1.29 -6.39 5.96
N ILE A 14 -0.98 -5.61 4.93
CA ILE A 14 -0.16 -4.41 5.02
C ILE A 14 -1.05 -3.19 4.86
N ASP A 15 -1.02 -2.33 5.86
CA ASP A 15 -1.74 -1.06 5.85
C ASP A 15 -0.72 0.07 5.66
N PHE A 16 -0.61 0.52 4.43
CA PHE A 16 0.37 1.56 4.08
C PHE A 16 0.02 2.92 4.67
N GLY A 17 -1.27 3.22 4.81
CA GLY A 17 -1.70 4.44 5.48
C GLY A 17 -1.23 4.49 6.92
N HIS A 18 -1.44 3.40 7.68
CA HIS A 18 -0.98 3.32 9.06
C HIS A 18 0.54 3.30 9.20
N LEU A 19 1.26 2.63 8.29
CA LEU A 19 2.72 2.68 8.28
C LEU A 19 3.25 4.09 8.06
N HIS A 20 2.64 4.83 7.12
CA HIS A 20 2.98 6.22 6.86
C HIS A 20 2.72 7.09 8.09
N CYS A 21 1.56 6.91 8.71
CA CYS A 21 1.14 7.63 9.91
C CYS A 21 2.07 7.38 11.09
N ARG A 22 2.40 6.13 11.39
CA ARG A 22 3.30 5.77 12.50
C ARG A 22 4.69 6.36 12.35
N GLY A 23 5.17 6.50 11.13
CA GLY A 23 6.45 7.13 10.84
C GLY A 23 6.37 8.64 10.67
N LEU A 24 5.24 9.28 11.04
CA LEU A 24 5.01 10.71 10.89
C LEU A 24 5.27 11.21 9.46
N GLY A 25 4.68 10.50 8.50
CA GLY A 25 4.86 10.80 7.08
C GLY A 25 6.06 10.11 6.46
N ALA A 26 6.39 8.90 6.91
CA ALA A 26 7.61 8.19 6.49
C ALA A 26 7.60 7.72 5.04
N ILE A 27 6.44 7.49 4.44
CA ILE A 27 6.35 7.04 3.05
C ILE A 27 6.26 8.25 2.13
N LYS A 28 7.40 8.68 1.59
CA LYS A 28 7.51 9.90 0.77
C LYS A 28 7.92 9.62 -0.67
N SER A 29 8.42 8.41 -0.96
CA SER A 29 8.98 8.08 -2.27
C SER A 29 8.70 6.63 -2.64
N LYS A 30 8.94 6.31 -3.91
CA LYS A 30 8.88 4.94 -4.41
C LYS A 30 9.85 4.01 -3.65
N GLN A 31 11.03 4.52 -3.30
CA GLN A 31 12.03 3.74 -2.55
C GLN A 31 11.53 3.36 -1.17
N ASP A 32 10.76 4.23 -0.49
CA ASP A 32 10.19 3.90 0.82
C ASP A 32 9.23 2.72 0.73
N TYR A 33 8.40 2.65 -0.31
CA TYR A 33 7.57 1.49 -0.58
C TYR A 33 8.40 0.25 -0.92
N ALA A 34 9.43 0.41 -1.75
CA ALA A 34 10.30 -0.70 -2.14
C ALA A 34 10.96 -1.33 -0.91
N ASP A 35 11.44 -0.53 0.03
CA ASP A 35 12.05 -1.01 1.26
C ASP A 35 11.07 -1.83 2.10
N ILE A 36 9.81 -1.41 2.18
CA ILE A 36 8.76 -2.17 2.88
C ILE A 36 8.52 -3.51 2.20
N LEU A 37 8.39 -3.52 0.87
CA LEU A 37 8.19 -4.74 0.10
C LEU A 37 9.38 -5.70 0.20
N ASP A 38 10.60 -5.18 0.14
CA ASP A 38 11.82 -5.96 0.30
C ASP A 38 11.87 -6.63 1.68
N ARG A 39 11.54 -5.88 2.71
CA ARG A 39 11.49 -6.40 4.07
C ARG A 39 10.45 -7.51 4.20
N LEU A 40 9.30 -7.35 3.56
CA LEU A 40 8.24 -8.36 3.56
C LEU A 40 8.70 -9.63 2.83
N GLU A 41 9.24 -9.49 1.61
CA GLU A 41 9.75 -10.61 0.82
C GLU A 41 10.85 -11.38 1.56
N ASN A 42 11.78 -10.67 2.18
CA ASN A 42 12.86 -11.28 2.95
C ASN A 42 12.36 -11.99 4.20
N GLY A 43 11.26 -11.51 4.79
CA GLY A 43 10.72 -12.05 6.04
C GLY A 43 9.78 -13.24 5.88
N ILE A 44 9.00 -13.30 4.80
CA ILE A 44 7.95 -14.34 4.61
C ILE A 44 8.00 -15.03 3.25
N GLY A 45 8.93 -14.66 2.39
CA GLY A 45 9.06 -15.19 1.04
C GLY A 45 8.24 -14.43 0.01
N THR A 46 8.66 -14.55 -1.24
CA THR A 46 8.09 -13.79 -2.36
C THR A 46 6.64 -14.17 -2.64
N GLU A 47 6.28 -15.43 -2.52
CA GLU A 47 4.94 -15.90 -2.87
C GLU A 47 3.84 -15.26 -2.03
N ARG A 48 3.98 -15.27 -0.70
CA ARG A 48 3.01 -14.64 0.20
C ARG A 48 3.07 -13.12 0.13
N ALA A 49 4.24 -12.55 -0.14
CA ALA A 49 4.37 -11.12 -0.35
C ALA A 49 3.60 -10.66 -1.61
N LYS A 50 3.74 -11.39 -2.72
CA LYS A 50 3.06 -11.06 -3.98
C LYS A 50 1.55 -11.04 -3.90
N THR A 51 0.96 -11.83 -3.03
CA THR A 51 -0.48 -12.01 -2.91
C THR A 51 -1.05 -11.54 -1.59
N MET A 52 -0.35 -10.63 -0.93
CA MET A 52 -0.76 -10.04 0.35
C MET A 52 -2.08 -9.28 0.23
N HIS A 53 -2.75 -9.09 1.37
CA HIS A 53 -3.82 -8.13 1.49
C HIS A 53 -3.23 -6.75 1.80
N VAL A 54 -3.81 -5.72 1.20
CA VAL A 54 -3.37 -4.33 1.40
C VAL A 54 -4.57 -3.47 1.76
N HIS A 55 -4.45 -2.75 2.86
CA HIS A 55 -5.34 -1.64 3.17
C HIS A 55 -4.65 -0.36 2.73
N PHE A 56 -5.37 0.48 2.02
CA PHE A 56 -4.82 1.73 1.51
C PHE A 56 -5.81 2.87 1.64
N SER A 57 -5.34 3.98 2.19
CA SER A 57 -6.04 5.27 2.19
C SER A 57 -5.02 6.36 2.51
N ARG A 58 -5.38 7.60 2.21
CA ARG A 58 -4.66 8.74 2.75
C ARG A 58 -5.11 8.93 4.19
N ILE A 59 -4.18 9.19 5.10
CA ILE A 59 -4.47 9.32 6.53
C ILE A 59 -3.95 10.63 7.06
N GLU A 60 -4.82 11.38 7.72
CA GLU A 60 -4.42 12.50 8.56
C GLU A 60 -3.86 11.96 9.86
N TYR A 61 -2.72 12.48 10.28
CA TYR A 61 -2.03 12.04 11.49
C TYR A 61 -1.53 13.22 12.31
N THR A 62 -1.28 12.94 13.61
CA THR A 62 -0.62 13.84 14.55
C THR A 62 0.49 13.06 15.25
N LYS A 63 1.25 13.71 16.14
CA LYS A 63 2.25 13.02 16.96
C LYS A 63 1.66 11.87 17.78
N GLY A 64 0.35 11.90 18.05
CA GLY A 64 -0.35 10.83 18.76
C GLY A 64 -0.79 9.67 17.88
N GLY A 65 -0.58 9.74 16.55
CA GLY A 65 -0.93 8.68 15.60
C GLY A 65 -2.03 9.09 14.63
N GLU A 66 -2.81 8.11 14.18
CA GLU A 66 -3.90 8.30 13.24
C GLU A 66 -4.97 9.25 13.79
N LYS A 67 -5.45 10.16 12.96
CA LYS A 67 -6.56 11.05 13.27
C LYS A 67 -7.81 10.68 12.48
N MET A 68 -7.69 10.56 11.14
CA MET A 68 -8.81 10.15 10.28
C MET A 68 -8.31 9.71 8.90
N HIS A 69 -9.13 8.87 8.23
CA HIS A 69 -8.91 8.53 6.83
C HIS A 69 -9.37 9.66 5.92
N HIS A 70 -8.63 9.90 4.85
CA HIS A 70 -8.94 10.88 3.83
C HIS A 70 -9.21 10.20 2.47
N THR A 71 -9.67 10.99 1.51
CA THR A 71 -9.96 10.50 0.16
C THR A 71 -8.79 10.80 -0.78
N PHE A 72 -8.80 10.21 -1.98
CA PHE A 72 -7.79 10.48 -3.00
C PHE A 72 -7.85 11.91 -3.55
N ALA A 73 -8.97 12.60 -3.37
CA ALA A 73 -9.09 14.02 -3.72
C ALA A 73 -8.32 14.93 -2.76
N ASP A 74 -8.04 14.45 -1.55
CA ASP A 74 -7.26 15.21 -0.58
C ASP A 74 -5.78 15.16 -0.96
N THR A 75 -5.13 16.32 -1.01
CA THR A 75 -3.71 16.41 -1.42
C THR A 75 -2.77 16.75 -0.28
N GLN A 76 -3.33 17.07 0.91
CA GLN A 76 -2.55 17.46 2.08
C GLN A 76 -1.89 16.27 2.78
N TYR A 77 -2.57 15.12 2.79
CA TYR A 77 -2.08 13.91 3.45
C TYR A 77 -1.84 12.80 2.45
N GLY A 78 -0.82 11.98 2.72
CA GLY A 78 -0.48 10.80 1.95
C GLY A 78 -0.84 9.52 2.70
N PRO A 79 -0.25 8.43 2.28
CA PRO A 79 0.75 8.33 1.21
C PRO A 79 0.14 8.38 -0.20
N GLU A 80 0.97 8.67 -1.20
CA GLU A 80 0.57 8.62 -2.61
C GLU A 80 0.50 7.17 -3.09
N PHE A 81 -0.49 6.84 -3.93
CA PHE A 81 -0.66 5.46 -4.42
C PHE A 81 0.17 5.14 -5.67
N MET A 82 0.39 6.09 -6.56
CA MET A 82 1.04 5.81 -7.85
C MET A 82 2.40 5.12 -7.73
N PRO A 83 3.31 5.53 -6.84
CA PRO A 83 4.59 4.82 -6.71
C PRO A 83 4.43 3.35 -6.29
N LEU A 84 3.44 3.05 -5.46
CA LEU A 84 3.12 1.66 -5.08
C LEU A 84 2.56 0.88 -6.27
N ALA A 85 1.67 1.50 -7.06
CA ALA A 85 1.12 0.90 -8.27
C ALA A 85 2.22 0.51 -9.25
N GLU A 86 3.21 1.38 -9.43
CA GLU A 86 4.37 1.10 -10.27
C GLU A 86 5.16 -0.12 -9.79
N LEU A 87 5.44 -0.21 -8.50
CA LEU A 87 6.17 -1.34 -7.91
C LEU A 87 5.38 -2.65 -8.02
N VAL A 88 4.08 -2.61 -7.80
CA VAL A 88 3.21 -3.78 -7.95
C VAL A 88 3.27 -4.32 -9.38
N ALA A 89 3.22 -3.43 -10.37
CA ALA A 89 3.34 -3.80 -11.77
C ALA A 89 4.73 -4.32 -12.12
N GLU A 90 5.78 -3.61 -11.70
CA GLU A 90 7.19 -3.97 -11.98
C GLU A 90 7.57 -5.33 -11.38
N ARG A 91 7.07 -5.64 -10.18
CA ARG A 91 7.39 -6.88 -9.47
C ARG A 91 6.41 -8.02 -9.79
N ASP A 92 5.43 -7.79 -10.65
CA ASP A 92 4.38 -8.75 -10.99
C ASP A 92 3.64 -9.26 -9.76
N TYR A 93 3.28 -8.36 -8.87
CA TYR A 93 2.49 -8.66 -7.68
C TYR A 93 1.01 -8.75 -8.02
N SER A 94 0.27 -9.57 -7.28
CA SER A 94 -1.19 -9.73 -7.41
C SER A 94 -1.88 -9.57 -6.05
N PRO A 95 -1.68 -8.45 -5.35
CA PRO A 95 -2.30 -8.24 -4.05
C PRO A 95 -3.78 -7.95 -4.17
N VAL A 96 -4.50 -8.10 -3.06
CA VAL A 96 -5.88 -7.61 -2.93
C VAL A 96 -5.83 -6.26 -2.22
N PHE A 97 -6.27 -5.21 -2.89
CA PHE A 97 -6.34 -3.86 -2.32
C PHE A 97 -7.74 -3.57 -1.81
N ILE A 98 -7.82 -3.12 -0.57
CA ILE A 98 -9.04 -2.63 0.06
C ILE A 98 -8.84 -1.16 0.39
N CYS A 99 -9.72 -0.32 -0.16
CA CYS A 99 -9.68 1.12 0.07
C CYS A 99 -10.48 1.47 1.30
N GLU A 100 -9.89 2.26 2.19
CA GLU A 100 -10.51 2.69 3.45
C GLU A 100 -10.79 4.19 3.49
N SER A 101 -10.94 4.82 2.32
CA SER A 101 -11.23 6.25 2.21
C SER A 101 -12.56 6.60 2.86
N LYS A 102 -12.61 7.79 3.46
CA LYS A 102 -13.82 8.25 4.13
C LYS A 102 -14.92 8.59 3.12
N GLY A 103 -15.93 7.74 3.00
CA GLY A 103 -17.13 8.00 2.19
C GLY A 103 -16.98 7.82 0.68
N THR A 104 -15.77 7.62 0.16
CA THR A 104 -15.51 7.49 -1.28
C THR A 104 -14.75 6.22 -1.62
N MET A 105 -15.01 5.14 -0.90
CA MET A 105 -14.25 3.89 -1.04
C MET A 105 -14.31 3.30 -2.46
N ALA A 106 -15.49 3.29 -3.07
CA ALA A 106 -15.66 2.72 -4.41
C ALA A 106 -14.97 3.55 -5.49
N GLU A 107 -15.11 4.87 -5.43
CA GLU A 107 -14.51 5.81 -6.37
C GLU A 107 -12.98 5.79 -6.26
N ASP A 108 -12.47 5.75 -5.05
CA ASP A 108 -11.02 5.71 -4.80
C ASP A 108 -10.43 4.34 -5.15
N ALA A 109 -11.17 3.25 -4.93
CA ALA A 109 -10.76 1.93 -5.39
C ALA A 109 -10.67 1.88 -6.92
N LYS A 110 -11.62 2.52 -7.62
CA LYS A 110 -11.55 2.67 -9.08
C LYS A 110 -10.33 3.49 -9.50
N ALA A 111 -10.05 4.58 -8.80
CA ALA A 111 -8.87 5.41 -9.07
C ALA A 111 -7.58 4.61 -8.90
N MET A 112 -7.47 3.79 -7.86
CA MET A 112 -6.33 2.89 -7.64
C MET A 112 -6.18 1.90 -8.80
N LYS A 113 -7.28 1.29 -9.23
CA LYS A 113 -7.29 0.37 -10.36
C LYS A 113 -6.81 1.04 -11.65
N ASP A 114 -7.29 2.24 -11.93
CA ASP A 114 -6.89 3.01 -13.11
C ASP A 114 -5.40 3.37 -13.05
N MET A 115 -4.87 3.74 -11.89
CA MET A 115 -3.46 4.02 -11.67
C MET A 115 -2.60 2.77 -11.91
N TYR A 116 -3.03 1.63 -11.41
CA TYR A 116 -2.33 0.35 -11.64
C TYR A 116 -2.27 0.01 -13.13
N PHE A 117 -3.39 0.09 -13.85
CA PHE A 117 -3.40 -0.18 -15.29
C PHE A 117 -2.53 0.80 -16.08
N SER A 118 -2.51 2.06 -15.67
CA SER A 118 -1.61 3.06 -16.27
C SER A 118 -0.15 2.68 -16.07
N ALA A 119 0.23 2.29 -14.86
CA ALA A 119 1.58 1.85 -14.54
C ALA A 119 1.97 0.58 -15.31
N ALA A 120 1.09 -0.42 -15.34
CA ALA A 120 1.31 -1.68 -16.06
C ALA A 120 1.46 -1.45 -17.56
N LYS A 121 0.64 -0.59 -18.13
CA LYS A 121 0.72 -0.23 -19.56
C LYS A 121 2.05 0.45 -19.90
N ALA A 122 2.56 1.29 -19.03
CA ALA A 122 3.84 1.97 -19.23
C ALA A 122 5.03 0.99 -19.32
N LEU A 123 4.95 -0.17 -18.64
CA LEU A 123 5.99 -1.20 -18.69
C LEU A 123 6.06 -1.93 -20.04
N LEU A 124 4.98 -1.89 -20.83
CA LEU A 124 4.90 -2.56 -22.12
C LEU A 124 5.48 -1.74 -23.28
N LYS A 125 5.92 -0.53 -23.00
CA LYS A 125 6.47 0.37 -24.01
C LYS A 125 7.99 0.27 -24.16
#